data_b114f05670a0b34d263df7f5df23c211
#
_entry.id   b114f05670a0b34d263df7f5df23c211
#
_cell.length_a   1.000
_cell.length_b   1.000
_cell.length_c   1.000
_cell.angle_alpha   90.00
_cell.angle_beta   90.00
_cell.angle_gamma   90.00
#
_symmetry.space_group_name_H-M   'P 1'
#
loop_
_entity.id
_entity.type
_entity.pdbx_description
1 polymer ?
#
loop_
_entity_poly.entity_id
_entity_poly.type
_entity_poly.pdbx_seq_one_letter_code
_entity_poly.pdbx_strand_id
1 'polypeptide(L)'
;RLRTAGYVEQDETSFLIDCGPDFRQQMLQNKIKRLDAVLISHEHNDHVIGIDDLRPLNFNQKMDMPIYGNKRVLDELKFRFAYAFAERPYPGVPRLNLMSVKAYDSFNINELQVESLEIMHGKLPILGFKTEDLVYITDAKTVPEKTIEKIRKCKVLVINALRYKEHNTHFSLQEALDFIKLIEPERAYLTHLSHHFPPATQLEKELPTNVFIAYDGLWVDL
;
A
#
# COMPACT_ATOMS: atom_id res chain seq x y z
N ARG A 1 -0.40 16.40 3.73
CA ARG A 1 -0.28 15.07 3.12
C ARG A 1 -1.54 14.28 3.33
N LEU A 2 -1.99 13.59 2.31
CA LEU A 2 -3.06 12.62 2.35
C LEU A 2 -2.56 11.31 3.00
N ARG A 3 -3.49 10.39 3.29
CA ARG A 3 -3.16 9.06 3.80
C ARG A 3 -2.39 8.26 2.74
N THR A 4 -1.52 7.39 3.24
CA THR A 4 -0.63 6.58 2.39
C THR A 4 -1.43 5.63 1.52
N ALA A 5 -1.18 5.68 0.22
CA ALA A 5 -1.67 4.73 -0.77
C ALA A 5 -0.66 4.67 -1.94
N GLY A 6 -0.57 3.53 -2.58
CA GLY A 6 0.26 3.33 -3.78
C GLY A 6 -0.61 2.96 -4.98
N TYR A 7 -0.47 3.67 -6.08
CA TYR A 7 -1.06 3.31 -7.36
C TYR A 7 0.03 2.77 -8.29
N VAL A 8 -0.22 1.62 -8.87
CA VAL A 8 0.68 0.97 -9.82
C VAL A 8 -0.05 0.84 -11.15
N GLU A 9 0.60 1.24 -12.23
CA GLU A 9 0.11 1.11 -13.59
C GLU A 9 1.22 0.60 -14.49
N GLN A 10 0.92 -0.43 -15.25
CA GLN A 10 1.80 -1.01 -16.26
C GLN A 10 0.95 -1.51 -17.41
N ASP A 11 1.17 -0.99 -18.62
CA ASP A 11 0.37 -1.28 -19.80
C ASP A 11 -1.13 -1.08 -19.55
N GLU A 12 -1.95 -2.12 -19.74
CA GLU A 12 -3.40 -2.10 -19.51
C GLU A 12 -3.79 -2.51 -18.08
N THR A 13 -2.82 -2.72 -17.19
CA THR A 13 -3.05 -3.20 -15.82
C THR A 13 -2.82 -2.09 -14.80
N SER A 14 -3.78 -1.89 -13.90
CA SER A 14 -3.62 -0.95 -12.79
C SER A 14 -4.20 -1.47 -11.49
N PHE A 15 -3.53 -1.22 -10.40
CA PHE A 15 -4.02 -1.57 -9.06
C PHE A 15 -3.61 -0.55 -7.99
N LEU A 16 -4.37 -0.54 -6.92
CA LEU A 16 -4.11 0.30 -5.75
C LEU A 16 -3.57 -0.56 -4.61
N ILE A 17 -2.61 -0.04 -3.86
CA ILE A 17 -2.18 -0.59 -2.58
C ILE A 17 -2.70 0.34 -1.49
N ASP A 18 -3.58 -0.19 -0.64
CA ASP A 18 -4.37 0.46 0.38
C ASP A 18 -5.39 1.49 -0.15
N CYS A 19 -6.56 1.51 0.49
CA CYS A 19 -7.71 2.33 0.11
C CYS A 19 -8.19 3.10 1.35
N GLY A 20 -7.43 4.10 1.75
CA GLY A 20 -7.69 4.93 2.92
C GLY A 20 -8.79 6.00 2.70
N PRO A 21 -9.06 6.85 3.69
CA PRO A 21 -10.14 7.85 3.65
C PRO A 21 -9.98 8.90 2.55
N ASP A 22 -8.77 9.09 2.05
CA ASP A 22 -8.47 10.09 1.01
C ASP A 22 -8.54 9.50 -0.41
N PHE A 23 -8.91 8.22 -0.56
CA PHE A 23 -8.94 7.50 -1.83
C PHE A 23 -9.67 8.29 -2.93
N ARG A 24 -10.89 8.74 -2.66
CA ARG A 24 -11.68 9.50 -3.65
C ARG A 24 -10.94 10.75 -4.12
N GLN A 25 -10.35 11.51 -3.21
CA GLN A 25 -9.58 12.71 -3.53
C GLN A 25 -8.34 12.36 -4.36
N GLN A 26 -7.61 11.31 -3.98
CA GLN A 26 -6.41 10.82 -4.67
C GLN A 26 -6.75 10.44 -6.12
N MET A 27 -7.81 9.68 -6.36
CA MET A 27 -8.27 9.29 -7.69
C MET A 27 -8.61 10.51 -8.57
N LEU A 28 -9.36 11.47 -8.01
CA LEU A 28 -9.77 12.66 -8.73
C LEU A 28 -8.60 13.59 -9.09
N GLN A 29 -7.69 13.81 -8.14
CA GLN A 29 -6.51 14.66 -8.34
C GLN A 29 -5.57 14.10 -9.40
N ASN A 30 -5.37 12.79 -9.39
CA ASN A 30 -4.49 12.09 -10.34
C ASN A 30 -5.22 11.67 -11.62
N LYS A 31 -6.53 11.98 -11.75
CA LYS A 31 -7.36 11.65 -12.91
C LYS A 31 -7.41 10.14 -13.24
N ILE A 32 -7.24 9.30 -12.22
CA ILE A 32 -7.29 7.85 -12.34
C ILE A 32 -8.75 7.43 -12.51
N LYS A 33 -9.06 6.70 -13.57
CA LYS A 33 -10.44 6.31 -13.94
C LYS A 33 -10.68 4.81 -13.92
N ARG A 34 -9.63 4.01 -13.73
CA ARG A 34 -9.68 2.56 -13.75
C ARG A 34 -8.81 1.97 -12.65
N LEU A 35 -9.28 0.85 -12.10
CA LEU A 35 -8.53 -0.06 -11.25
C LEU A 35 -8.94 -1.49 -11.59
N ASP A 36 -7.98 -2.39 -11.70
CA ASP A 36 -8.23 -3.81 -11.90
C ASP A 36 -8.26 -4.57 -10.57
N ALA A 37 -7.62 -4.02 -9.53
CA ALA A 37 -7.61 -4.59 -8.19
C ALA A 37 -7.27 -3.55 -7.10
N VAL A 38 -7.56 -3.92 -5.85
CA VAL A 38 -7.06 -3.26 -4.65
C VAL A 38 -6.37 -4.29 -3.76
N LEU A 39 -5.15 -3.99 -3.33
CA LEU A 39 -4.36 -4.81 -2.42
C LEU A 39 -4.35 -4.14 -1.07
N ILE A 40 -4.69 -4.85 -0.01
CA ILE A 40 -4.77 -4.29 1.34
C ILE A 40 -3.65 -4.87 2.20
N SER A 41 -2.81 -3.97 2.71
CA SER A 41 -1.71 -4.33 3.62
C SER A 41 -2.23 -4.83 4.96
N HIS A 42 -3.15 -4.09 5.57
CA HIS A 42 -3.78 -4.43 6.85
C HIS A 42 -5.09 -3.66 7.08
N GLU A 43 -5.80 -3.98 8.15
CA GLU A 43 -7.16 -3.52 8.41
C GLU A 43 -7.30 -2.18 9.13
N HIS A 44 -6.23 -1.41 9.39
CA HIS A 44 -6.37 -0.10 10.02
C HIS A 44 -7.17 0.88 9.14
N ASN A 45 -7.89 1.80 9.77
CA ASN A 45 -8.85 2.68 9.08
C ASN A 45 -8.20 3.52 7.99
N ASP A 46 -6.99 3.99 8.21
CA ASP A 46 -6.26 4.81 7.26
C ASP A 46 -5.80 4.03 6.01
N HIS A 47 -6.00 2.70 5.98
CA HIS A 47 -5.71 1.82 4.85
C HIS A 47 -6.94 1.22 4.18
N VAL A 48 -8.15 1.28 4.82
CA VAL A 48 -9.32 0.54 4.29
C VAL A 48 -10.61 1.34 4.22
N ILE A 49 -10.77 2.46 4.95
CA ILE A 49 -12.08 3.07 5.11
C ILE A 49 -12.62 3.73 3.83
N GLY A 50 -11.78 3.94 2.82
CA GLY A 50 -12.17 4.46 1.50
C GLY A 50 -12.79 3.43 0.57
N ILE A 51 -12.89 2.16 0.95
CA ILE A 51 -13.40 1.06 0.10
C ILE A 51 -14.84 1.32 -0.40
N ASP A 52 -15.67 2.03 0.36
CA ASP A 52 -17.01 2.39 -0.11
C ASP A 52 -17.00 3.28 -1.36
N ASP A 53 -15.98 4.10 -1.53
CA ASP A 53 -15.80 4.98 -2.69
C ASP A 53 -15.30 4.24 -3.97
N LEU A 54 -15.17 2.91 -3.94
CA LEU A 54 -14.94 2.09 -5.14
C LEU A 54 -16.19 1.96 -6.02
N ARG A 55 -17.38 2.30 -5.51
CA ARG A 55 -18.66 2.20 -6.24
C ARG A 55 -18.65 2.82 -7.64
N PRO A 56 -18.16 4.05 -7.86
CA PRO A 56 -18.10 4.62 -9.20
C PRO A 56 -17.32 3.77 -10.19
N LEU A 57 -16.23 3.12 -9.74
CA LEU A 57 -15.43 2.22 -10.58
C LEU A 57 -16.20 0.96 -10.92
N ASN A 58 -16.94 0.35 -9.95
CA ASN A 58 -17.81 -0.78 -10.23
C ASN A 58 -18.84 -0.47 -11.31
N PHE A 59 -19.44 0.73 -11.29
CA PHE A 59 -20.44 1.13 -12.30
C PHE A 59 -19.79 1.37 -13.66
N ASN A 60 -18.68 2.12 -13.70
CA ASN A 60 -18.04 2.50 -14.95
C ASN A 60 -17.41 1.28 -15.65
N GLN A 61 -16.76 0.41 -14.87
CA GLN A 61 -16.08 -0.78 -15.39
C GLN A 61 -16.99 -2.01 -15.50
N LYS A 62 -18.22 -1.96 -14.93
CA LYS A 62 -19.21 -3.05 -14.88
C LYS A 62 -18.64 -4.34 -14.29
N MET A 63 -17.75 -4.23 -13.33
CA MET A 63 -17.11 -5.35 -12.65
C MET A 63 -17.13 -5.20 -11.13
N ASP A 64 -17.05 -6.32 -10.43
CA ASP A 64 -16.82 -6.36 -9.02
C ASP A 64 -15.33 -6.14 -8.76
N MET A 65 -14.98 -5.27 -7.82
CA MET A 65 -13.59 -4.94 -7.54
C MET A 65 -12.90 -6.09 -6.80
N PRO A 66 -11.83 -6.69 -7.37
CA PRO A 66 -11.01 -7.65 -6.65
C PRO A 66 -10.26 -6.96 -5.51
N ILE A 67 -10.43 -7.47 -4.28
CA ILE A 67 -9.75 -6.99 -3.08
C ILE A 67 -8.87 -8.10 -2.55
N TYR A 68 -7.57 -7.95 -2.67
CA TYR A 68 -6.59 -8.90 -2.15
C TYR A 68 -6.16 -8.52 -0.74
N GLY A 69 -6.15 -9.46 0.16
CA GLY A 69 -5.71 -9.27 1.54
C GLY A 69 -5.59 -10.60 2.28
N ASN A 70 -4.96 -10.60 3.45
CA ASN A 70 -4.96 -11.81 4.25
C ASN A 70 -6.35 -12.06 4.86
N LYS A 71 -6.59 -13.29 5.34
CA LYS A 71 -7.91 -13.69 5.86
C LYS A 71 -8.45 -12.73 6.93
N ARG A 72 -7.60 -12.27 7.85
CA ARG A 72 -7.99 -11.35 8.93
C ARG A 72 -8.51 -10.02 8.35
N VAL A 73 -7.79 -9.45 7.39
CA VAL A 73 -8.21 -8.23 6.69
C VAL A 73 -9.57 -8.44 6.02
N LEU A 74 -9.74 -9.52 5.27
CA LEU A 74 -10.99 -9.78 4.55
C LEU A 74 -12.18 -10.02 5.49
N ASP A 75 -11.97 -10.68 6.62
CA ASP A 75 -13.00 -10.88 7.63
C ASP A 75 -13.41 -9.52 8.25
N GLU A 76 -12.44 -8.64 8.52
CA GLU A 76 -12.69 -7.30 9.03
C GLU A 76 -13.42 -6.42 8.00
N LEU A 77 -13.08 -6.50 6.72
CA LEU A 77 -13.82 -5.81 5.65
C LEU A 77 -15.27 -6.27 5.56
N LYS A 78 -15.54 -7.58 5.67
CA LYS A 78 -16.92 -8.10 5.72
C LYS A 78 -17.70 -7.55 6.91
N PHE A 79 -17.06 -7.40 8.05
CA PHE A 79 -17.69 -6.84 9.25
C PHE A 79 -17.99 -5.35 9.07
N ARG A 80 -17.02 -4.55 8.65
CA ARG A 80 -17.17 -3.09 8.50
C ARG A 80 -18.14 -2.70 7.39
N PHE A 81 -18.09 -3.42 6.28
CA PHE A 81 -18.91 -3.17 5.11
C PHE A 81 -20.02 -4.22 4.96
N ALA A 82 -20.59 -4.69 6.09
CA ALA A 82 -21.59 -5.78 6.12
C ALA A 82 -22.76 -5.55 5.16
N TYR A 83 -23.16 -4.28 4.94
CA TYR A 83 -24.23 -3.93 4.00
C TYR A 83 -23.89 -4.30 2.55
N ALA A 84 -22.59 -4.33 2.17
CA ALA A 84 -22.14 -4.72 0.83
C ALA A 84 -22.15 -6.26 0.62
N PHE A 85 -22.15 -7.02 1.73
CA PHE A 85 -22.12 -8.47 1.74
C PHE A 85 -23.44 -9.10 2.22
N ALA A 86 -24.49 -8.31 2.37
CA ALA A 86 -25.82 -8.79 2.76
C ALA A 86 -26.41 -9.71 1.67
N GLU A 87 -27.22 -10.70 2.05
CA GLU A 87 -27.90 -11.58 1.09
C GLU A 87 -28.76 -10.82 0.05
N ARG A 88 -29.32 -9.69 0.46
CA ARG A 88 -30.10 -8.76 -0.39
C ARG A 88 -29.57 -7.34 -0.22
N PRO A 89 -28.43 -7.02 -0.84
CA PRO A 89 -27.87 -5.68 -0.74
C PRO A 89 -28.77 -4.67 -1.45
N TYR A 90 -28.85 -3.44 -0.93
CA TYR A 90 -29.58 -2.38 -1.62
C TYR A 90 -28.86 -1.97 -2.92
N PRO A 91 -29.58 -1.45 -3.94
CA PRO A 91 -28.94 -0.98 -5.16
C PRO A 91 -27.91 0.13 -4.88
N GLY A 92 -26.71 -0.02 -5.45
CA GLY A 92 -25.66 0.99 -5.33
C GLY A 92 -24.62 0.75 -4.25
N VAL A 93 -24.63 -0.38 -3.55
CA VAL A 93 -23.51 -0.80 -2.68
C VAL A 93 -22.24 -1.04 -3.49
N PRO A 94 -21.04 -0.92 -2.89
CA PRO A 94 -19.82 -1.36 -3.55
C PRO A 94 -19.87 -2.89 -3.80
N ARG A 95 -19.48 -3.31 -4.98
CA ARG A 95 -19.36 -4.72 -5.34
C ARG A 95 -17.91 -5.15 -5.21
N LEU A 96 -17.65 -6.00 -4.24
CA LEU A 96 -16.32 -6.40 -3.81
C LEU A 96 -16.15 -7.91 -3.96
N ASN A 97 -15.09 -8.32 -4.65
CA ASN A 97 -14.69 -9.72 -4.77
C ASN A 97 -13.46 -9.96 -3.88
N LEU A 98 -13.64 -10.62 -2.75
CA LEU A 98 -12.59 -10.80 -1.74
C LEU A 98 -11.68 -11.99 -2.07
N MET A 99 -10.41 -11.71 -2.32
CA MET A 99 -9.36 -12.66 -2.72
C MET A 99 -8.36 -12.84 -1.58
N SER A 100 -8.39 -14.02 -0.93
CA SER A 100 -7.48 -14.30 0.19
C SER A 100 -6.09 -14.66 -0.30
N VAL A 101 -5.09 -13.94 0.19
CA VAL A 101 -3.67 -14.21 -0.03
C VAL A 101 -2.94 -14.35 1.30
N LYS A 102 -1.88 -15.16 1.32
CA LYS A 102 -0.98 -15.33 2.46
C LYS A 102 0.35 -14.69 2.13
N ALA A 103 1.14 -14.40 3.15
CA ALA A 103 2.52 -13.97 2.94
C ALA A 103 3.28 -14.98 2.05
N TYR A 104 4.00 -14.44 1.08
CA TYR A 104 4.78 -15.16 0.06
C TYR A 104 3.95 -15.89 -1.01
N ASP A 105 2.65 -15.63 -1.10
CA ASP A 105 1.86 -16.06 -2.25
C ASP A 105 2.20 -15.17 -3.46
N SER A 106 2.28 -15.80 -4.64
CA SER A 106 2.35 -15.10 -5.92
C SER A 106 1.01 -15.23 -6.63
N PHE A 107 0.53 -14.13 -7.17
CA PHE A 107 -0.73 -14.06 -7.91
C PHE A 107 -0.63 -13.03 -9.04
N ASN A 108 -1.53 -13.08 -9.99
CA ASN A 108 -1.54 -12.16 -11.11
C ASN A 108 -2.73 -11.19 -11.02
N ILE A 109 -2.47 -9.95 -11.39
CA ILE A 109 -3.48 -8.96 -11.73
C ILE A 109 -3.31 -8.72 -13.23
N ASN A 110 -4.23 -9.25 -14.03
CA ASN A 110 -4.04 -9.40 -15.47
C ASN A 110 -2.68 -10.07 -15.78
N GLU A 111 -1.81 -9.40 -16.53
CA GLU A 111 -0.48 -9.93 -16.89
C GLU A 111 0.61 -9.61 -15.84
N LEU A 112 0.32 -8.73 -14.87
CA LEU A 112 1.31 -8.29 -13.89
C LEU A 112 1.35 -9.26 -12.70
N GLN A 113 2.51 -9.86 -12.47
CA GLN A 113 2.75 -10.72 -11.32
C GLN A 113 3.01 -9.88 -10.06
N VAL A 114 2.32 -10.22 -8.98
CA VAL A 114 2.50 -9.64 -7.65
C VAL A 114 2.84 -10.73 -6.66
N GLU A 115 3.83 -10.50 -5.82
CA GLU A 115 4.16 -11.33 -4.65
C GLU A 115 3.80 -10.56 -3.37
N SER A 116 3.08 -11.21 -2.46
CA SER A 116 2.85 -10.70 -1.11
C SER A 116 4.02 -11.02 -0.20
N LEU A 117 4.37 -10.09 0.67
CA LEU A 117 5.51 -10.17 1.59
C LEU A 117 5.01 -10.13 3.04
N GLU A 118 5.67 -10.83 3.95
CA GLU A 118 5.39 -10.71 5.38
C GLU A 118 6.12 -9.51 5.97
N ILE A 119 5.37 -8.66 6.65
CA ILE A 119 5.87 -7.47 7.35
C ILE A 119 5.29 -7.48 8.76
N MET A 120 6.05 -6.98 9.74
CA MET A 120 5.59 -6.89 11.12
C MET A 120 5.32 -5.43 11.51
N HIS A 121 4.07 -5.13 11.79
CA HIS A 121 3.63 -3.87 12.38
C HIS A 121 3.56 -4.02 13.91
N GLY A 122 4.69 -3.85 14.58
CA GLY A 122 4.87 -4.29 15.95
C GLY A 122 4.74 -5.80 16.06
N LYS A 123 3.67 -6.28 16.71
CA LYS A 123 3.36 -7.72 16.81
C LYS A 123 2.35 -8.21 15.77
N LEU A 124 1.80 -7.31 14.98
CA LEU A 124 0.78 -7.61 13.99
C LEU A 124 1.45 -7.98 12.66
N PRO A 125 1.26 -9.21 12.13
CA PRO A 125 1.71 -9.53 10.78
C PRO A 125 0.79 -8.87 9.76
N ILE A 126 1.39 -8.13 8.83
CA ILE A 126 0.72 -7.41 7.74
C ILE A 126 1.36 -7.79 6.41
N LEU A 127 0.81 -7.32 5.30
CA LEU A 127 1.35 -7.59 3.97
C LEU A 127 2.08 -6.36 3.40
N GLY A 128 3.24 -6.59 2.82
CA GLY A 128 3.82 -5.76 1.77
C GLY A 128 3.59 -6.41 0.41
N PHE A 129 3.91 -5.71 -0.66
CA PHE A 129 3.72 -6.20 -2.03
C PHE A 129 4.94 -5.92 -2.89
N LYS A 130 5.26 -6.88 -3.75
CA LYS A 130 6.37 -6.80 -4.69
C LYS A 130 5.88 -7.11 -6.10
N THR A 131 6.25 -6.28 -7.04
CA THR A 131 6.27 -6.59 -8.47
C THR A 131 7.72 -6.83 -8.92
N GLU A 132 7.99 -6.93 -10.22
CA GLU A 132 9.35 -7.09 -10.72
C GLU A 132 10.28 -5.97 -10.22
N ASP A 133 9.89 -4.73 -10.38
CA ASP A 133 10.73 -3.55 -10.12
C ASP A 133 10.40 -2.82 -8.81
N LEU A 134 9.19 -2.98 -8.28
CA LEU A 134 8.69 -2.27 -7.11
C LEU A 134 8.54 -3.17 -5.90
N VAL A 135 9.05 -2.70 -4.76
CA VAL A 135 8.73 -3.21 -3.43
C VAL A 135 8.00 -2.12 -2.65
N TYR A 136 6.77 -2.39 -2.23
CA TYR A 136 5.96 -1.47 -1.44
C TYR A 136 5.71 -2.04 -0.04
N ILE A 137 6.23 -1.34 0.96
CA ILE A 137 6.11 -1.69 2.38
C ILE A 137 5.63 -0.46 3.13
N THR A 138 4.50 -0.57 3.83
CA THR A 138 4.02 0.46 4.76
C THR A 138 3.92 -0.11 6.16
N ASP A 139 3.88 0.74 7.17
CA ASP A 139 3.64 0.40 8.58
C ASP A 139 4.56 -0.67 9.18
N ALA A 140 5.76 -0.81 8.58
CA ALA A 140 6.76 -1.75 9.08
C ALA A 140 7.40 -1.27 10.38
N LYS A 141 7.58 -2.17 11.34
CA LYS A 141 8.49 -2.03 12.48
C LYS A 141 9.65 -3.02 12.38
N THR A 142 9.38 -4.22 11.88
CA THR A 142 10.42 -5.20 11.58
C THR A 142 10.05 -5.97 10.31
N VAL A 143 11.06 -6.45 9.61
CA VAL A 143 10.90 -7.21 8.37
C VAL A 143 11.60 -8.56 8.56
N PRO A 144 10.90 -9.69 8.36
CA PRO A 144 11.48 -11.02 8.49
C PRO A 144 12.62 -11.25 7.50
N GLU A 145 13.63 -12.05 7.88
CA GLU A 145 14.81 -12.34 7.04
C GLU A 145 14.40 -12.88 5.67
N LYS A 146 13.44 -13.79 5.61
CA LYS A 146 12.92 -14.32 4.35
C LYS A 146 12.40 -13.22 3.41
N THR A 147 11.78 -12.17 3.94
CA THR A 147 11.36 -11.00 3.16
C THR A 147 12.57 -10.19 2.71
N ILE A 148 13.53 -9.95 3.62
CA ILE A 148 14.77 -9.23 3.31
C ILE A 148 15.50 -9.88 2.14
N GLU A 149 15.68 -11.22 2.15
CA GLU A 149 16.31 -11.97 1.07
C GLU A 149 15.63 -11.77 -0.29
N LYS A 150 14.28 -11.69 -0.29
CA LYS A 150 13.47 -11.54 -1.51
C LYS A 150 13.51 -10.13 -2.13
N ILE A 151 13.81 -9.11 -1.32
CA ILE A 151 13.72 -7.71 -1.76
C ILE A 151 15.09 -7.03 -1.90
N ARG A 152 16.19 -7.69 -1.54
CA ARG A 152 17.54 -7.15 -1.73
C ARG A 152 17.77 -6.70 -3.16
N LYS A 153 18.39 -5.52 -3.30
CA LYS A 153 18.76 -4.91 -4.59
C LYS A 153 17.57 -4.70 -5.52
N CYS A 154 16.36 -4.47 -4.95
CA CYS A 154 15.21 -4.08 -5.75
C CYS A 154 15.46 -2.72 -6.42
N LYS A 155 14.79 -2.46 -7.51
CA LYS A 155 14.93 -1.21 -8.25
C LYS A 155 14.33 -0.04 -7.46
N VAL A 156 13.09 -0.18 -7.01
CA VAL A 156 12.40 0.82 -6.21
C VAL A 156 11.85 0.22 -4.92
N LEU A 157 12.17 0.86 -3.80
CA LEU A 157 11.63 0.54 -2.47
C LEU A 157 10.78 1.70 -1.96
N VAL A 158 9.51 1.46 -1.68
CA VAL A 158 8.67 2.37 -0.88
C VAL A 158 8.60 1.82 0.55
N ILE A 159 8.94 2.66 1.53
CA ILE A 159 9.04 2.24 2.95
C ILE A 159 8.56 3.35 3.89
N ASN A 160 7.92 2.99 4.99
CA ASN A 160 7.47 3.97 5.98
C ASN A 160 8.63 4.53 6.81
N ALA A 161 8.51 5.82 7.16
CA ALA A 161 9.30 6.47 8.20
C ALA A 161 8.38 7.40 9.00
N LEU A 162 7.91 6.97 10.18
CA LEU A 162 6.85 7.70 10.87
C LEU A 162 7.32 9.03 11.46
N ARG A 163 8.50 9.06 12.10
CA ARG A 163 9.06 10.22 12.80
C ARG A 163 10.54 10.00 13.14
N TYR A 164 11.23 11.02 13.67
CA TYR A 164 12.62 10.87 14.14
C TYR A 164 12.76 9.90 15.32
N LYS A 165 11.88 10.04 16.33
CA LYS A 165 11.93 9.20 17.54
C LYS A 165 11.38 7.80 17.23
N GLU A 166 11.94 6.80 17.90
CA GLU A 166 11.45 5.44 17.85
C GLU A 166 9.94 5.33 18.13
N HIS A 167 9.33 4.37 17.48
CA HIS A 167 7.92 4.01 17.66
C HIS A 167 7.80 2.48 17.79
N ASN A 168 6.81 2.02 18.56
CA ASN A 168 6.66 0.60 18.88
C ASN A 168 6.21 -0.24 17.66
N THR A 169 5.60 0.39 16.67
CA THR A 169 4.96 -0.32 15.55
C THR A 169 5.40 0.17 14.17
N HIS A 170 6.18 1.25 14.07
CA HIS A 170 6.63 1.80 12.80
C HIS A 170 8.13 2.07 12.85
N PHE A 171 8.78 2.07 11.72
CA PHE A 171 10.15 2.58 11.60
C PHE A 171 10.20 4.07 11.92
N SER A 172 11.21 4.47 12.72
CA SER A 172 11.71 5.83 12.76
C SER A 172 12.49 6.14 11.48
N LEU A 173 12.86 7.40 11.27
CA LEU A 173 13.70 7.77 10.12
C LEU A 173 15.00 6.97 10.10
N GLN A 174 15.70 6.90 11.24
CA GLN A 174 16.99 6.19 11.31
C GLN A 174 16.84 4.70 11.01
N GLU A 175 15.81 4.04 11.59
CA GLU A 175 15.55 2.63 11.30
C GLU A 175 15.20 2.38 9.83
N ALA A 176 14.45 3.29 9.19
CA ALA A 176 14.16 3.21 7.76
C ALA A 176 15.43 3.38 6.90
N LEU A 177 16.31 4.31 7.24
CA LEU A 177 17.58 4.52 6.55
C LEU A 177 18.53 3.32 6.71
N ASP A 178 18.60 2.74 7.91
CA ASP A 178 19.40 1.54 8.16
C ASP A 178 18.86 0.33 7.37
N PHE A 179 17.53 0.21 7.29
CA PHE A 179 16.89 -0.81 6.46
C PHE A 179 17.15 -0.60 4.97
N ILE A 180 17.04 0.64 4.45
CA ILE A 180 17.38 0.97 3.06
C ILE A 180 18.83 0.59 2.76
N LYS A 181 19.76 0.89 3.66
CA LYS A 181 21.17 0.52 3.53
C LYS A 181 21.36 -1.00 3.50
N LEU A 182 20.56 -1.77 4.24
CA LEU A 182 20.59 -3.24 4.24
C LEU A 182 20.06 -3.84 2.93
N ILE A 183 19.00 -3.23 2.36
CA ILE A 183 18.36 -3.71 1.13
C ILE A 183 19.13 -3.32 -0.12
N GLU A 184 19.82 -2.18 -0.10
CA GLU A 184 20.57 -1.62 -1.24
C GLU A 184 19.69 -1.41 -2.50
N PRO A 185 18.51 -0.75 -2.40
CA PRO A 185 17.70 -0.45 -3.57
C PRO A 185 18.38 0.59 -4.45
N GLU A 186 18.05 0.64 -5.75
CA GLU A 186 18.51 1.73 -6.62
C GLU A 186 17.92 3.07 -6.16
N ARG A 187 16.63 3.09 -5.83
CA ARG A 187 15.90 4.26 -5.30
C ARG A 187 15.00 3.85 -4.15
N ALA A 188 14.91 4.67 -3.12
CA ALA A 188 13.98 4.49 -2.01
C ALA A 188 13.09 5.71 -1.81
N TYR A 189 11.81 5.49 -1.49
CA TYR A 189 10.84 6.54 -1.23
C TYR A 189 10.25 6.38 0.16
N LEU A 190 10.43 7.40 1.01
CA LEU A 190 9.89 7.43 2.36
C LEU A 190 8.42 7.87 2.31
N THR A 191 7.55 7.05 2.88
CA THR A 191 6.11 7.30 3.00
C THR A 191 5.64 7.23 4.45
N HIS A 192 4.35 7.40 4.71
CA HIS A 192 3.73 7.36 6.04
C HIS A 192 4.38 8.32 7.05
N LEU A 193 4.78 9.49 6.57
CA LEU A 193 5.44 10.54 7.35
C LEU A 193 4.41 11.30 8.21
N SER A 194 4.65 11.38 9.52
CA SER A 194 3.77 12.10 10.42
C SER A 194 4.06 13.62 10.43
N HIS A 195 3.16 14.36 11.06
CA HIS A 195 3.29 15.82 11.29
C HIS A 195 4.46 16.22 12.21
N HIS A 196 5.19 15.27 12.77
CA HIS A 196 6.36 15.52 13.59
C HIS A 196 7.64 15.79 12.79
N PHE A 197 7.60 15.60 11.47
CA PHE A 197 8.69 15.99 10.60
C PHE A 197 8.65 17.49 10.25
N PRO A 198 9.80 18.10 9.96
CA PRO A 198 9.84 19.42 9.35
C PRO A 198 9.27 19.40 7.94
N PRO A 199 9.11 20.56 7.28
CA PRO A 199 8.76 20.61 5.87
C PRO A 199 9.68 19.72 5.01
N ALA A 200 9.15 19.11 3.96
CA ALA A 200 9.86 18.16 3.09
C ALA A 200 11.20 18.71 2.58
N THR A 201 11.22 19.98 2.16
CA THR A 201 12.43 20.66 1.66
C THR A 201 13.58 20.77 2.69
N GLN A 202 13.27 20.66 3.97
CA GLN A 202 14.27 20.60 5.02
C GLN A 202 14.72 19.15 5.26
N LEU A 203 13.77 18.21 5.37
CA LEU A 203 14.06 16.80 5.60
C LEU A 203 14.88 16.19 4.45
N GLU A 204 14.62 16.56 3.20
CA GLU A 204 15.36 16.10 2.03
C GLU A 204 16.87 16.34 2.11
N LYS A 205 17.30 17.41 2.80
CA LYS A 205 18.74 17.72 2.98
C LYS A 205 19.46 16.73 3.91
N GLU A 206 18.73 15.98 4.68
CA GLU A 206 19.24 14.99 5.63
C GLU A 206 19.33 13.58 5.03
N LEU A 207 18.76 13.37 3.82
CA LEU A 207 18.63 12.04 3.22
C LEU A 207 19.82 11.72 2.30
N PRO A 208 20.18 10.41 2.18
CA PRO A 208 21.10 9.93 1.15
C PRO A 208 20.60 10.27 -0.26
N THR A 209 21.51 10.31 -1.23
CA THR A 209 21.23 10.74 -2.61
C THR A 209 20.21 9.88 -3.36
N ASN A 210 20.04 8.61 -2.97
CA ASN A 210 19.07 7.69 -3.54
C ASN A 210 17.79 7.54 -2.72
N VAL A 211 17.60 8.36 -1.67
CA VAL A 211 16.43 8.34 -0.79
C VAL A 211 15.63 9.63 -0.97
N PHE A 212 14.36 9.49 -1.27
CA PHE A 212 13.44 10.57 -1.58
C PHE A 212 12.25 10.58 -0.65
N ILE A 213 11.56 11.70 -0.56
CA ILE A 213 10.30 11.80 0.18
C ILE A 213 9.13 11.64 -0.80
N ALA A 214 8.29 10.64 -0.60
CA ALA A 214 7.04 10.54 -1.34
C ALA A 214 6.10 11.70 -0.96
N TYR A 215 5.38 12.22 -1.94
CA TYR A 215 4.37 13.26 -1.77
C TYR A 215 3.12 12.94 -2.60
N ASP A 216 2.01 13.61 -2.28
CA ASP A 216 0.73 13.34 -2.92
C ASP A 216 0.80 13.67 -4.43
N GLY A 217 0.55 12.67 -5.26
CA GLY A 217 0.64 12.78 -6.72
C GLY A 217 2.04 12.59 -7.30
N LEU A 218 3.01 12.07 -6.52
CA LEU A 218 4.32 11.68 -7.08
C LEU A 218 4.16 10.49 -8.03
N TRP A 219 4.68 10.62 -9.23
CA TRP A 219 4.83 9.55 -10.22
C TRP A 219 6.29 9.13 -10.30
N VAL A 220 6.51 7.82 -10.38
CA VAL A 220 7.84 7.20 -10.45
C VAL A 220 7.84 6.18 -11.57
N ASP A 221 8.70 6.39 -12.55
CA ASP A 221 8.94 5.39 -13.62
C ASP A 221 9.79 4.23 -13.05
N LEU A 222 9.35 3.00 -13.31
CA LEU A 222 9.97 1.77 -12.83
C LEU A 222 10.90 1.14 -13.86
#